data_348de8a27bf6216a17b9aca2a71e5b73
#
_entry.id   348de8a27bf6216a17b9aca2a71e5b73
#
_cell.length_a   1.000
_cell.length_b   1.000
_cell.length_c   1.000
_cell.angle_alpha   90.00
_cell.angle_beta   90.00
_cell.angle_gamma   90.00
#
_symmetry.space_group_name_H-M   'P 1'
#
loop_
_entity.id
_entity.type
_entity.pdbx_description
1 polymer ?
#
loop_
_entity_poly.entity_id
_entity_poly.type
_entity_poly.pdbx_seq_one_letter_code
_entity_poly.pdbx_strand_id
1 'polypeptide(L)'
;MTIRIHRGDLPDLARYTSVRAVAIDTETMGLSLTRDRLCVVQLSPGDGSADVVQIAAPAADAPNLKRLLADPNLLKIFHFARFDLGMLQKTFEVMPEPVYCTKIASRLSRTYTDKHGLKDLVREVLGHDLSKQQQLSDWGASGLTDAQLSYAASDVLYLHALREKLDVMLAREGRDKLAAACFRFLPDRVRLDLAGFAEEDIFAHS
;
A
#
# COMPACT_ATOMS: atom_id res chain seq x y z
N MET A 1 -3.33 -19.70 4.66
CA MET A 1 -3.43 -18.23 4.82
C MET A 1 -4.25 -17.94 6.06
N THR A 2 -3.76 -17.12 6.98
CA THR A 2 -4.50 -16.69 8.17
C THR A 2 -4.88 -15.23 8.02
N ILE A 3 -6.17 -14.92 8.08
CA ILE A 3 -6.69 -13.53 8.05
C ILE A 3 -7.24 -13.20 9.42
N ARG A 4 -6.85 -12.05 9.99
CA ARG A 4 -7.37 -11.51 11.24
C ARG A 4 -8.13 -10.24 10.95
N ILE A 5 -9.32 -10.12 11.50
CA ILE A 5 -10.21 -8.98 11.26
C ILE A 5 -10.27 -8.13 12.51
N HIS A 6 -10.07 -6.82 12.35
CA HIS A 6 -10.12 -5.84 13.43
C HIS A 6 -11.06 -4.71 13.05
N ARG A 7 -11.56 -3.99 14.05
CA ARG A 7 -12.41 -2.82 13.84
C ARG A 7 -11.79 -1.59 14.50
N GLY A 8 -11.63 -0.55 13.71
CA GLY A 8 -11.10 0.75 14.12
C GLY A 8 -9.59 0.81 14.23
N ASP A 9 -8.94 -0.17 14.86
CA ASP A 9 -7.48 -0.22 15.04
C ASP A 9 -6.97 -1.66 15.15
N LEU A 10 -5.65 -1.83 15.10
CA LEU A 10 -4.98 -3.06 15.52
C LEU A 10 -5.08 -3.24 17.03
N PRO A 11 -5.24 -4.47 17.56
CA PRO A 11 -5.31 -4.69 19.01
C PRO A 11 -3.97 -4.36 19.71
N ASP A 12 -2.86 -4.64 19.04
CA ASP A 12 -1.49 -4.35 19.47
C ASP A 12 -0.52 -4.37 18.28
N LEU A 13 0.77 -4.16 18.53
CA LEU A 13 1.83 -4.20 17.51
C LEU A 13 2.77 -5.40 17.65
N ALA A 14 2.47 -6.39 18.50
CA ALA A 14 3.38 -7.49 18.81
C ALA A 14 3.91 -8.22 17.58
N ARG A 15 3.05 -8.40 16.55
CA ARG A 15 3.42 -9.05 15.29
C ARG A 15 4.34 -8.24 14.38
N TYR A 16 4.45 -6.94 14.63
CA TYR A 16 5.21 -6.00 13.81
C TYR A 16 6.51 -5.53 14.48
N THR A 17 6.75 -5.88 15.76
CA THR A 17 7.92 -5.42 16.52
C THR A 17 9.23 -6.09 16.10
N SER A 18 9.16 -7.30 15.53
CA SER A 18 10.34 -8.09 15.13
C SER A 18 10.63 -8.04 13.63
N VAL A 19 9.78 -7.38 12.83
CA VAL A 19 9.95 -7.31 11.38
C VAL A 19 10.56 -5.97 10.97
N ARG A 20 11.26 -5.95 9.85
CA ARG A 20 11.87 -4.74 9.29
C ARG A 20 11.00 -4.07 8.23
N ALA A 21 9.97 -4.75 7.78
CA ALA A 21 9.05 -4.25 6.77
C ALA A 21 7.64 -4.79 7.03
N VAL A 22 6.64 -4.03 6.61
CA VAL A 22 5.23 -4.39 6.60
C VAL A 22 4.65 -4.06 5.23
N ALA A 23 3.94 -5.00 4.62
CA ALA A 23 3.15 -4.74 3.43
C ALA A 23 1.83 -4.11 3.84
N ILE A 24 1.41 -3.06 3.13
CA ILE A 24 0.17 -2.31 3.41
C ILE A 24 -0.55 -2.05 2.10
N ASP A 25 -1.88 -2.09 2.15
CA ASP A 25 -2.79 -1.67 1.09
C ASP A 25 -4.04 -1.04 1.72
N THR A 26 -4.84 -0.32 0.93
CA THR A 26 -6.05 0.35 1.42
C THR A 26 -7.22 0.15 0.48
N GLU A 27 -8.42 -0.01 1.05
CA GLU A 27 -9.66 0.02 0.32
C GLU A 27 -10.51 1.22 0.72
N THR A 28 -11.18 1.81 -0.26
CA THR A 28 -11.89 3.09 -0.13
C THR A 28 -13.25 3.07 -0.79
N MET A 29 -14.09 4.09 -0.54
CA MET A 29 -15.39 4.25 -1.23
C MET A 29 -15.24 4.62 -2.71
N GLY A 30 -14.04 4.95 -3.17
CA GLY A 30 -13.73 5.35 -4.55
C GLY A 30 -12.31 5.88 -4.66
N LEU A 31 -11.96 6.48 -5.80
CA LEU A 31 -10.57 6.84 -6.12
C LEU A 31 -10.24 8.34 -5.92
N SER A 32 -11.14 9.12 -5.36
CA SER A 32 -10.91 10.55 -5.12
C SER A 32 -10.37 10.79 -3.72
N LEU A 33 -9.13 11.28 -3.61
CA LEU A 33 -8.51 11.66 -2.34
C LEU A 33 -9.31 12.72 -1.57
N THR A 34 -10.06 13.58 -2.27
CA THR A 34 -10.85 14.66 -1.66
C THR A 34 -12.22 14.20 -1.19
N ARG A 35 -12.93 13.41 -2.00
CA ARG A 35 -14.32 13.00 -1.78
C ARG A 35 -14.45 11.71 -0.98
N ASP A 36 -13.65 10.70 -1.34
CA ASP A 36 -13.87 9.35 -0.88
C ASP A 36 -13.17 9.08 0.46
N ARG A 37 -13.72 8.16 1.25
CA ARG A 37 -13.16 7.82 2.56
C ARG A 37 -12.40 6.52 2.54
N LEU A 38 -11.46 6.38 3.46
CA LEU A 38 -10.81 5.12 3.80
C LEU A 38 -11.81 4.17 4.48
N CYS A 39 -11.83 2.91 4.07
CA CYS A 39 -12.72 1.88 4.58
C CYS A 39 -11.98 0.72 5.23
N VAL A 40 -10.85 0.32 4.65
CA VAL A 40 -10.05 -0.82 5.14
C VAL A 40 -8.57 -0.50 5.02
N VAL A 41 -7.78 -0.95 6.00
CA VAL A 41 -6.32 -1.02 5.92
C VAL A 41 -5.92 -2.48 6.07
N GLN A 42 -5.23 -3.02 5.08
CA GLN A 42 -4.67 -4.35 5.12
C GLN A 42 -3.19 -4.29 5.44
N LEU A 43 -2.71 -5.20 6.30
CA LEU A 43 -1.31 -5.27 6.68
C LEU A 43 -0.81 -6.73 6.66
N SER A 44 0.43 -6.95 6.25
CA SER A 44 1.10 -8.25 6.37
C SER A 44 2.55 -8.07 6.84
N PRO A 45 2.99 -8.79 7.88
CA PRO A 45 4.39 -8.80 8.32
C PRO A 45 5.29 -9.67 7.43
N GLY A 46 4.75 -10.36 6.41
CA GLY A 46 5.50 -11.23 5.50
C GLY A 46 5.55 -12.70 5.93
N ASP A 47 4.75 -13.11 6.89
CA ASP A 47 4.66 -14.48 7.45
C ASP A 47 3.56 -15.35 6.80
N GLY A 48 2.98 -14.91 5.68
CA GLY A 48 1.86 -15.58 5.01
C GLY A 48 0.49 -15.32 5.66
N SER A 49 0.40 -14.35 6.56
CA SER A 49 -0.86 -13.91 7.16
C SER A 49 -1.13 -12.43 6.92
N ALA A 50 -2.38 -12.00 7.09
CA ALA A 50 -2.80 -10.62 6.97
C ALA A 50 -3.70 -10.19 8.13
N ASP A 51 -3.56 -8.94 8.55
CA ASP A 51 -4.50 -8.22 9.39
C ASP A 51 -5.33 -7.29 8.50
N VAL A 52 -6.64 -7.32 8.63
CA VAL A 52 -7.60 -6.49 7.90
C VAL A 52 -8.32 -5.61 8.92
N VAL A 53 -8.05 -4.32 8.88
CA VAL A 53 -8.62 -3.34 9.82
C VAL A 53 -9.72 -2.56 9.12
N GLN A 54 -10.96 -2.78 9.52
CA GLN A 54 -12.11 -2.04 8.99
C GLN A 54 -12.25 -0.70 9.70
N ILE A 55 -12.22 0.39 8.93
CA ILE A 55 -12.29 1.76 9.44
C ILE A 55 -13.75 2.26 9.38
N ALA A 56 -14.28 2.64 10.51
CA ALA A 56 -15.64 3.19 10.61
C ALA A 56 -15.74 4.62 10.03
N ALA A 57 -16.95 5.10 9.84
CA ALA A 57 -17.23 6.49 9.48
C ALA A 57 -18.09 7.15 10.59
N PRO A 58 -17.65 8.26 11.22
CA PRO A 58 -16.32 8.86 11.07
C PRO A 58 -15.20 7.93 11.56
N ALA A 59 -13.99 8.12 11.04
CA ALA A 59 -12.83 7.33 11.51
C ALA A 59 -12.58 7.64 12.99
N ALA A 60 -12.55 6.59 13.82
CA ALA A 60 -12.11 6.71 15.20
C ALA A 60 -10.59 6.88 15.26
N ASP A 61 -10.07 7.34 16.39
CA ASP A 61 -8.63 7.33 16.62
C ASP A 61 -8.09 5.89 16.57
N ALA A 62 -6.96 5.70 15.87
CA ALA A 62 -6.33 4.41 15.65
C ALA A 62 -4.86 4.47 16.09
N PRO A 63 -4.58 4.54 17.40
CA PRO A 63 -3.26 4.82 17.93
C PRO A 63 -2.22 3.76 17.55
N ASN A 64 -2.57 2.49 17.44
CA ASN A 64 -1.65 1.44 17.03
C ASN A 64 -1.32 1.53 15.54
N LEU A 65 -2.31 1.74 14.66
CA LEU A 65 -2.05 2.00 13.24
C LEU A 65 -1.19 3.24 13.06
N LYS A 66 -1.52 4.37 13.70
CA LYS A 66 -0.73 5.60 13.63
C LYS A 66 0.71 5.37 14.05
N ARG A 67 0.94 4.66 15.16
CA ARG A 67 2.27 4.34 15.65
C ARG A 67 3.05 3.45 14.69
N LEU A 68 2.41 2.45 14.09
CA LEU A 68 3.02 1.58 13.08
C LEU A 68 3.40 2.38 11.82
N LEU A 69 2.48 3.21 11.33
CA LEU A 69 2.68 4.03 10.12
C LEU A 69 3.81 5.04 10.30
N ALA A 70 3.92 5.64 11.49
CA ALA A 70 4.93 6.65 11.83
C ALA A 70 6.31 6.06 12.21
N ASP A 71 6.45 4.74 12.39
CA ASP A 71 7.72 4.15 12.82
C ASP A 71 8.81 4.29 11.75
N PRO A 72 9.88 5.08 11.97
CA PRO A 72 10.94 5.30 10.99
C PRO A 72 11.84 4.08 10.76
N ASN A 73 11.77 3.07 11.63
CA ASN A 73 12.55 1.84 11.54
C ASN A 73 11.81 0.72 10.80
N LEU A 74 10.53 0.89 10.53
CA LEU A 74 9.68 -0.07 9.84
C LEU A 74 9.40 0.40 8.41
N LEU A 75 9.92 -0.31 7.41
CA LEU A 75 9.65 -0.01 6.00
C LEU A 75 8.20 -0.39 5.64
N LYS A 76 7.43 0.51 5.05
CA LYS A 76 6.08 0.26 4.54
C LYS A 76 6.14 -0.04 3.05
N ILE A 77 5.71 -1.23 2.66
CA ILE A 77 5.71 -1.71 1.27
C ILE A 77 4.28 -1.59 0.73
N PHE A 78 4.12 -0.86 -0.36
CA PHE A 78 2.84 -0.67 -1.05
C PHE A 78 2.94 -1.07 -2.53
N HIS A 79 1.77 -1.26 -3.14
CA HIS A 79 1.64 -1.26 -4.59
C HIS A 79 0.85 -0.02 -5.04
N PHE A 80 1.46 0.92 -5.75
CA PHE A 80 0.94 2.24 -6.10
C PHE A 80 0.76 3.16 -4.87
N ALA A 81 1.76 3.19 -4.00
CA ALA A 81 1.79 3.90 -2.72
C ALA A 81 1.22 5.33 -2.71
N ARG A 82 1.30 6.08 -3.82
CA ARG A 82 0.83 7.47 -3.92
C ARG A 82 -0.62 7.63 -3.45
N PHE A 83 -1.50 6.69 -3.81
CA PHE A 83 -2.90 6.72 -3.42
C PHE A 83 -3.09 6.38 -1.94
N ASP A 84 -2.50 5.28 -1.49
CA ASP A 84 -2.62 4.81 -0.10
C ASP A 84 -2.07 5.83 0.89
N LEU A 85 -0.90 6.41 0.61
CA LEU A 85 -0.30 7.46 1.44
C LEU A 85 -1.24 8.67 1.58
N GLY A 86 -1.89 9.07 0.49
CA GLY A 86 -2.86 10.16 0.50
C GLY A 86 -4.07 9.85 1.39
N MET A 87 -4.62 8.64 1.27
CA MET A 87 -5.75 8.20 2.10
C MET A 87 -5.39 8.08 3.58
N LEU A 88 -4.20 7.53 3.90
CA LEU A 88 -3.70 7.40 5.26
C LEU A 88 -3.41 8.77 5.89
N GLN A 89 -2.74 9.68 5.14
CA GLN A 89 -2.51 11.05 5.58
C GLN A 89 -3.79 11.82 5.85
N LYS A 90 -4.77 11.71 4.94
CA LYS A 90 -6.08 12.37 5.10
C LYS A 90 -6.86 11.84 6.30
N THR A 91 -6.81 10.52 6.54
CA THR A 91 -7.65 9.87 7.56
C THR A 91 -7.03 9.94 8.95
N PHE A 92 -5.72 9.73 9.06
CA PHE A 92 -5.03 9.59 10.34
C PHE A 92 -4.06 10.73 10.65
N GLU A 93 -3.87 11.67 9.71
CA GLU A 93 -2.90 12.77 9.82
C GLU A 93 -1.45 12.27 10.01
N VAL A 94 -1.16 11.06 9.48
CA VAL A 94 0.16 10.43 9.52
C VAL A 94 0.61 10.14 8.10
N MET A 95 1.78 10.64 7.71
CA MET A 95 2.47 10.27 6.47
C MET A 95 3.37 9.07 6.75
N PRO A 96 3.10 7.90 6.18
CA PRO A 96 3.95 6.73 6.38
C PRO A 96 5.33 6.97 5.76
N GLU A 97 6.39 6.76 6.56
CA GLU A 97 7.80 6.83 6.15
C GLU A 97 8.62 5.86 7.01
N PRO A 98 9.65 5.14 6.45
CA PRO A 98 10.03 5.06 5.03
C PRO A 98 9.07 4.21 4.19
N VAL A 99 9.05 4.45 2.87
CA VAL A 99 8.14 3.80 1.92
C VAL A 99 8.92 3.08 0.82
N TYR A 100 8.39 1.95 0.37
CA TYR A 100 8.74 1.24 -0.85
C TYR A 100 7.50 1.06 -1.73
N CYS A 101 7.60 1.36 -3.03
CA CYS A 101 6.50 1.19 -3.97
C CYS A 101 6.85 0.17 -5.05
N THR A 102 6.23 -1.01 -5.01
CA THR A 102 6.49 -2.09 -5.99
C THR A 102 6.11 -1.69 -7.42
N LYS A 103 5.13 -0.80 -7.61
CA LYS A 103 4.77 -0.29 -8.95
C LYS A 103 5.85 0.62 -9.54
N ILE A 104 6.44 1.50 -8.72
CA ILE A 104 7.59 2.33 -9.16
C ILE A 104 8.80 1.45 -9.44
N ALA A 105 9.12 0.51 -8.55
CA ALA A 105 10.20 -0.45 -8.75
C ALA A 105 10.01 -1.25 -10.06
N SER A 106 8.79 -1.70 -10.32
CA SER A 106 8.42 -2.41 -11.55
C SER A 106 8.62 -1.52 -12.80
N ARG A 107 8.17 -0.26 -12.77
CA ARG A 107 8.34 0.67 -13.89
C ARG A 107 9.80 0.96 -14.20
N LEU A 108 10.62 1.09 -13.17
CA LEU A 108 12.04 1.38 -13.33
C LEU A 108 12.86 0.14 -13.76
N SER A 109 12.46 -1.08 -13.42
CA SER A 109 13.20 -2.30 -13.72
C SER A 109 12.66 -3.09 -14.91
N ARG A 110 11.35 -2.97 -15.25
CA ARG A 110 10.68 -3.74 -16.30
C ARG A 110 10.21 -2.85 -17.44
N THR A 111 11.15 -2.18 -18.09
CA THR A 111 10.89 -1.20 -19.18
C THR A 111 10.41 -1.83 -20.50
N TYR A 112 10.38 -3.14 -20.58
CA TYR A 112 9.92 -3.93 -21.74
C TYR A 112 8.42 -4.16 -21.79
N THR A 113 7.66 -3.66 -20.80
CA THR A 113 6.22 -3.89 -20.68
C THR A 113 5.50 -2.71 -20.02
N ASP A 114 4.22 -2.51 -20.35
CA ASP A 114 3.31 -1.55 -19.68
C ASP A 114 2.50 -2.19 -18.55
N LYS A 115 2.67 -3.51 -18.31
CA LYS A 115 1.91 -4.28 -17.32
C LYS A 115 2.54 -4.17 -15.94
N HIS A 116 2.25 -3.07 -15.24
CA HIS A 116 2.75 -2.78 -13.89
C HIS A 116 1.66 -2.89 -12.80
N GLY A 117 0.46 -3.39 -13.12
CA GLY A 117 -0.58 -3.66 -12.13
C GLY A 117 -0.20 -4.85 -11.25
N LEU A 118 -0.70 -4.87 -9.98
CA LEU A 118 -0.33 -5.90 -9.00
C LEU A 118 -0.56 -7.32 -9.51
N LYS A 119 -1.73 -7.59 -10.09
CA LYS A 119 -2.07 -8.90 -10.66
C LYS A 119 -1.06 -9.36 -11.73
N ASP A 120 -0.74 -8.47 -12.69
CA ASP A 120 0.19 -8.81 -13.76
C ASP A 120 1.61 -9.00 -13.22
N LEU A 121 1.99 -8.15 -12.25
CA LEU A 121 3.30 -8.22 -11.60
C LEU A 121 3.47 -9.52 -10.80
N VAL A 122 2.49 -9.90 -9.98
CA VAL A 122 2.51 -11.14 -9.21
C VAL A 122 2.56 -12.36 -10.12
N ARG A 123 1.74 -12.37 -11.19
CA ARG A 123 1.75 -13.48 -12.16
C ARG A 123 3.08 -13.61 -12.87
N GLU A 124 3.66 -12.51 -13.34
CA GLU A 124 4.86 -12.53 -14.17
C GLU A 124 6.14 -12.77 -13.34
N VAL A 125 6.21 -12.20 -12.14
CA VAL A 125 7.43 -12.24 -11.31
C VAL A 125 7.42 -13.41 -10.32
N LEU A 126 6.23 -13.79 -9.81
CA LEU A 126 6.09 -14.83 -8.79
C LEU A 126 5.37 -16.09 -9.28
N GLY A 127 4.73 -16.06 -10.46
CA GLY A 127 3.99 -17.21 -11.01
C GLY A 127 2.65 -17.47 -10.33
N HIS A 128 2.07 -16.50 -9.63
CA HIS A 128 0.77 -16.62 -8.95
C HIS A 128 -0.30 -15.78 -9.63
N ASP A 129 -1.54 -16.29 -9.71
CA ASP A 129 -2.69 -15.55 -10.21
C ASP A 129 -3.48 -14.91 -9.06
N LEU A 130 -3.78 -13.60 -9.19
CA LEU A 130 -4.67 -12.86 -8.29
C LEU A 130 -6.03 -12.61 -8.93
N SER A 131 -7.10 -12.71 -8.12
CA SER A 131 -8.45 -12.33 -8.53
C SER A 131 -8.59 -10.79 -8.51
N LYS A 132 -9.45 -10.23 -9.39
CA LYS A 132 -9.87 -8.82 -9.35
C LYS A 132 -11.36 -8.66 -9.00
N GLN A 133 -12.04 -9.74 -8.64
CA GLN A 133 -13.51 -9.78 -8.55
C GLN A 133 -14.08 -8.81 -7.49
N GLN A 134 -13.34 -8.49 -6.45
CA GLN A 134 -13.80 -7.64 -5.35
C GLN A 134 -13.30 -6.19 -5.42
N GLN A 135 -12.54 -5.80 -6.43
CA GLN A 135 -11.94 -4.47 -6.55
C GLN A 135 -12.97 -3.33 -6.52
N LEU A 136 -14.19 -3.56 -7.02
CA LEU A 136 -15.30 -2.59 -7.05
C LEU A 136 -16.40 -2.93 -6.03
N SER A 137 -16.06 -3.65 -4.96
CA SER A 137 -16.99 -3.99 -3.90
C SER A 137 -17.39 -2.79 -3.04
N ASP A 138 -18.51 -2.90 -2.32
CA ASP A 138 -18.85 -1.94 -1.26
C ASP A 138 -17.97 -2.20 -0.02
N TRP A 139 -16.84 -1.51 0.04
CA TRP A 139 -15.91 -1.55 1.16
C TRP A 139 -16.41 -0.78 2.39
N GLY A 140 -17.44 0.05 2.20
CA GLY A 140 -18.09 0.83 3.28
C GLY A 140 -19.14 0.06 4.06
N ALA A 141 -19.47 -1.17 3.68
CA ALA A 141 -20.43 -2.02 4.36
C ALA A 141 -20.06 -2.25 5.83
N SER A 142 -21.06 -2.50 6.68
CA SER A 142 -20.89 -2.73 8.13
C SER A 142 -20.12 -4.02 8.45
N GLY A 143 -20.08 -4.96 7.52
CA GLY A 143 -19.29 -6.20 7.60
C GLY A 143 -18.79 -6.60 6.24
N LEU A 144 -17.57 -7.14 6.19
CA LEU A 144 -16.95 -7.63 4.95
C LEU A 144 -17.27 -9.11 4.75
N THR A 145 -17.52 -9.49 3.52
CA THR A 145 -17.70 -10.90 3.13
C THR A 145 -16.35 -11.64 3.10
N ASP A 146 -16.36 -12.96 3.19
CA ASP A 146 -15.16 -13.80 3.08
C ASP A 146 -14.41 -13.57 1.75
N ALA A 147 -15.16 -13.30 0.67
CA ALA A 147 -14.57 -12.98 -0.63
C ALA A 147 -13.84 -11.63 -0.61
N GLN A 148 -14.39 -10.61 0.04
CA GLN A 148 -13.72 -9.32 0.23
C GLN A 148 -12.48 -9.46 1.12
N LEU A 149 -12.59 -10.20 2.23
CA LEU A 149 -11.46 -10.47 3.14
C LEU A 149 -10.32 -11.19 2.44
N SER A 150 -10.63 -12.21 1.65
CA SER A 150 -9.64 -12.97 0.87
C SER A 150 -8.98 -12.09 -0.19
N TYR A 151 -9.75 -11.22 -0.85
CA TYR A 151 -9.23 -10.26 -1.82
C TYR A 151 -8.27 -9.26 -1.13
N ALA A 152 -8.74 -8.55 -0.11
CA ALA A 152 -7.96 -7.57 0.64
C ALA A 152 -6.65 -8.17 1.20
N ALA A 153 -6.69 -9.38 1.74
CA ALA A 153 -5.49 -10.08 2.19
C ALA A 153 -4.53 -10.38 1.03
N SER A 154 -5.03 -10.76 -0.14
CA SER A 154 -4.19 -11.11 -1.30
C SER A 154 -3.35 -9.94 -1.81
N ASP A 155 -3.81 -8.71 -1.66
CA ASP A 155 -3.13 -7.51 -2.14
C ASP A 155 -1.86 -7.16 -1.31
N VAL A 156 -1.74 -7.68 -0.07
CA VAL A 156 -0.55 -7.47 0.78
C VAL A 156 0.37 -8.68 0.89
N LEU A 157 -0.13 -9.91 0.69
CA LEU A 157 0.63 -11.14 0.95
C LEU A 157 1.86 -11.32 0.06
N TYR A 158 1.83 -10.78 -1.15
CA TYR A 158 2.90 -10.97 -2.13
C TYR A 158 3.90 -9.82 -2.19
N LEU A 159 3.65 -8.69 -1.50
CA LEU A 159 4.46 -7.49 -1.64
C LEU A 159 5.90 -7.66 -1.14
N HIS A 160 6.13 -8.46 -0.09
CA HIS A 160 7.48 -8.78 0.40
C HIS A 160 8.29 -9.54 -0.66
N ALA A 161 7.74 -10.61 -1.21
CA ALA A 161 8.39 -11.41 -2.24
C ALA A 161 8.60 -10.61 -3.55
N LEU A 162 7.64 -9.76 -3.92
CA LEU A 162 7.79 -8.84 -5.06
C LEU A 162 8.94 -7.86 -4.84
N ARG A 163 9.05 -7.27 -3.65
CA ARG A 163 10.15 -6.37 -3.30
C ARG A 163 11.50 -7.05 -3.50
N GLU A 164 11.70 -8.24 -2.95
CA GLU A 164 12.96 -8.98 -3.08
C GLU A 164 13.35 -9.20 -4.55
N LYS A 165 12.40 -9.61 -5.39
CA LYS A 165 12.65 -9.81 -6.82
C LYS A 165 12.91 -8.51 -7.56
N LEU A 166 12.17 -7.45 -7.26
CA LEU A 166 12.32 -6.16 -7.88
C LEU A 166 13.63 -5.47 -7.48
N ASP A 167 14.09 -5.64 -6.24
CA ASP A 167 15.40 -5.12 -5.80
C ASP A 167 16.56 -5.73 -6.62
N VAL A 168 16.50 -7.04 -6.90
CA VAL A 168 17.48 -7.70 -7.79
C VAL A 168 17.40 -7.13 -9.21
N MET A 169 16.19 -6.90 -9.74
CA MET A 169 16.02 -6.32 -11.07
C MET A 169 16.52 -4.87 -11.13
N LEU A 170 16.22 -4.06 -10.13
CA LEU A 170 16.69 -2.67 -10.04
C LEU A 170 18.21 -2.59 -9.99
N ALA A 171 18.85 -3.45 -9.20
CA ALA A 171 20.32 -3.52 -9.12
C ALA A 171 20.93 -3.92 -10.46
N ARG A 172 20.36 -4.93 -11.15
CA ARG A 172 20.79 -5.34 -12.49
C ARG A 172 20.72 -4.20 -13.51
N GLU A 173 19.67 -3.39 -13.45
CA GLU A 173 19.48 -2.24 -14.35
C GLU A 173 20.25 -0.98 -13.89
N GLY A 174 20.96 -1.02 -12.76
CA GLY A 174 21.66 0.12 -12.18
C GLY A 174 20.74 1.26 -11.74
N ARG A 175 19.47 0.95 -11.39
CA ARG A 175 18.44 1.94 -11.06
C ARG A 175 17.98 1.92 -9.59
N ASP A 176 18.66 1.18 -8.73
CA ASP A 176 18.40 1.07 -7.31
C ASP A 176 18.42 2.43 -6.58
N LYS A 177 19.43 3.26 -6.86
CA LYS A 177 19.54 4.61 -6.29
C LYS A 177 18.45 5.56 -6.78
N LEU A 178 18.06 5.45 -8.06
CA LEU A 178 16.97 6.23 -8.64
C LEU A 178 15.63 5.81 -8.02
N ALA A 179 15.37 4.51 -7.87
CA ALA A 179 14.19 4.01 -7.19
C ALA A 179 14.11 4.51 -5.74
N ALA A 180 15.22 4.45 -5.00
CA ALA A 180 15.29 4.96 -3.63
C ALA A 180 15.00 6.47 -3.55
N ALA A 181 15.44 7.27 -4.53
CA ALA A 181 15.10 8.69 -4.60
C ALA A 181 13.60 8.91 -4.85
N CYS A 182 13.00 8.13 -5.76
CA CYS A 182 11.56 8.17 -6.02
C CYS A 182 10.75 7.79 -4.76
N PHE A 183 11.18 6.77 -4.02
CA PHE A 183 10.50 6.38 -2.77
C PHE A 183 10.56 7.47 -1.71
N ARG A 184 11.71 8.14 -1.55
CA ARG A 184 11.83 9.28 -0.62
C ARG A 184 10.99 10.47 -1.02
N PHE A 185 10.77 10.69 -2.32
CA PHE A 185 9.94 11.79 -2.81
C PHE A 185 8.42 11.52 -2.75
N LEU A 186 8.01 10.25 -2.62
CA LEU A 186 6.58 9.90 -2.57
C LEU A 186 5.77 10.69 -1.53
N PRO A 187 6.21 10.85 -0.28
CA PRO A 187 5.51 11.67 0.70
C PRO A 187 5.29 13.12 0.24
N ASP A 188 6.32 13.74 -0.37
CA ASP A 188 6.21 15.11 -0.89
C ASP A 188 5.29 15.17 -2.12
N ARG A 189 5.34 14.16 -3.01
CA ARG A 189 4.40 14.05 -4.13
C ARG A 189 2.95 13.98 -3.63
N VAL A 190 2.70 13.23 -2.57
CA VAL A 190 1.37 13.13 -1.96
C VAL A 190 0.94 14.46 -1.31
N ARG A 191 1.86 15.16 -0.65
CA ARG A 191 1.58 16.52 -0.13
C ARG A 191 1.18 17.48 -1.26
N LEU A 192 1.84 17.40 -2.42
CA LEU A 192 1.47 18.16 -3.62
C LEU A 192 0.06 17.78 -4.10
N ASP A 193 -0.28 16.49 -4.15
CA ASP A 193 -1.61 16.04 -4.55
C ASP A 193 -2.71 16.62 -3.65
N LEU A 194 -2.49 16.53 -2.33
CA LEU A 194 -3.43 17.06 -1.34
C LEU A 194 -3.52 18.60 -1.36
N ALA A 195 -2.46 19.28 -1.81
CA ALA A 195 -2.43 20.74 -2.00
C ALA A 195 -3.05 21.21 -3.33
N GLY A 196 -3.55 20.27 -4.17
CA GLY A 196 -4.24 20.61 -5.42
C GLY A 196 -3.41 20.44 -6.69
N PHE A 197 -2.16 19.96 -6.61
CA PHE A 197 -1.27 19.76 -7.77
C PHE A 197 -1.30 18.30 -8.28
N ALA A 198 -2.41 17.59 -8.10
CA ALA A 198 -2.49 16.17 -8.46
C ALA A 198 -2.30 15.90 -9.95
N GLU A 199 -2.87 16.76 -10.79
CA GLU A 199 -2.85 16.66 -12.27
C GLU A 199 -1.72 17.48 -12.90
N GLU A 200 -1.01 18.28 -12.12
CA GLU A 200 0.06 19.14 -12.61
C GLU A 200 1.44 18.47 -12.46
N ASP A 201 2.21 18.47 -13.52
CA ASP A 201 3.65 18.18 -13.44
C ASP A 201 4.40 19.47 -13.16
N ILE A 202 4.68 19.74 -11.89
CA ILE A 202 5.41 20.94 -11.44
C ILE A 202 6.85 21.04 -11.98
N PHE A 203 7.36 19.99 -12.60
CA PHE A 203 8.68 19.97 -13.25
C PHE A 203 8.59 20.14 -14.77
N ALA A 204 7.37 20.17 -15.34
CA ALA A 204 7.20 20.39 -16.77
C ALA A 204 7.54 21.83 -17.15
N HIS A 205 8.09 21.99 -18.34
CA HIS A 205 8.19 23.29 -18.96
C HIS A 205 6.79 23.67 -19.48
N SER A 206 6.23 24.76 -18.99
CA SER A 206 4.95 25.33 -19.44
C SER A 206 5.06 25.94 -20.84
#